data_4bea64a261be1c3bf04757cf21c0e596
#
_entry.id   4bea64a261be1c3bf04757cf21c0e596
#
_cell.length_a   1.000
_cell.length_b   1.000
_cell.length_c   1.000
_cell.angle_alpha   90.00
_cell.angle_beta   90.00
_cell.angle_gamma   90.00
#
_symmetry.space_group_name_H-M   'P 1'
#
loop_
_entity.id
_entity.type
_entity.pdbx_description
1 polymer ?
#
loop_
_entity_poly.entity_id
_entity_poly.type
_entity_poly.pdbx_seq_one_letter_code
_entity_poly.pdbx_strand_id
1 'polypeptide(L)'
;MEQLAKNQLHTAEITGYTSDGAGVCHIAGRAVFVKGALAGETWQVRILKVTANAVYGKAEQCLSPAPARTQPPCPVYRTCGGCSLQHMDYDEQLRMKLQRVNDALTRIGGVSMPVQDIIGMEYPLCYRNKAIYAVGTKDGRVVKGFYRASSHDITPVEQCLLQLPLADKAAQAVCDWMDLRGVAPYDEATGRGTVRHLFTRCAMHTPDAVLCIVSARGFGAQTDDLIAYLRKHCPELTGIVLDVNKQKGNVVLAGDFYPLWGVPELTDRLCGLTFTLSPQAFYQVNPVQAERLYERAVEYAVNAPTDQVLDLYCGAGTISLCLARKAAHVIGAEIVPEAIENARRNAERNGIENAEFLCADAGAAAAELARRGVRPDCIVVDPPRKGMSPDAIDAMVSMQPPRIVYVSCDPGTLARDVKLLTQRGYTLTQALAVDMFPQTPHVETVALLNRLSE
;
A
#
# COMPACT_ATOMS: atom_id res chain seq x y z
N MET A 1 6.63 16.18 40.25
CA MET A 1 5.79 15.88 39.07
C MET A 1 4.82 14.78 39.47
N GLU A 2 3.54 14.97 39.21
CA GLU A 2 2.52 13.95 39.49
C GLU A 2 2.84 12.67 38.70
N GLN A 3 2.88 11.53 39.37
CA GLN A 3 3.23 10.26 38.74
C GLN A 3 1.96 9.65 38.12
N LEU A 4 1.93 9.58 36.78
CA LEU A 4 0.81 8.95 36.07
C LEU A 4 0.70 7.47 36.42
N ALA A 5 -0.50 7.02 36.78
CA ALA A 5 -0.80 5.62 37.09
C ALA A 5 -1.97 5.10 36.27
N LYS A 6 -2.00 3.78 36.06
CA LYS A 6 -3.10 3.09 35.36
C LYS A 6 -4.44 3.41 36.04
N ASN A 7 -5.49 3.53 35.22
CA ASN A 7 -6.88 3.83 35.58
C ASN A 7 -7.15 5.28 36.06
N GLN A 8 -6.14 6.14 36.19
CA GLN A 8 -6.39 7.57 36.44
C GLN A 8 -7.15 8.20 35.26
N LEU A 9 -8.03 9.15 35.57
CA LEU A 9 -8.82 9.91 34.62
C LEU A 9 -8.34 11.36 34.60
N HIS A 10 -8.04 11.89 33.44
CA HIS A 10 -7.57 13.26 33.25
C HIS A 10 -8.35 13.92 32.11
N THR A 11 -8.60 15.22 32.25
CA THR A 11 -9.08 16.05 31.14
C THR A 11 -7.87 16.56 30.38
N ALA A 12 -7.82 16.35 29.06
CA ALA A 12 -6.73 16.82 28.24
C ALA A 12 -7.19 17.21 26.83
N GLU A 13 -6.54 18.26 26.30
CA GLU A 13 -6.68 18.67 24.92
C GLU A 13 -5.72 17.85 24.02
N ILE A 14 -6.23 17.41 22.88
CA ILE A 14 -5.44 16.71 21.87
C ILE A 14 -4.76 17.75 20.97
N THR A 15 -3.43 17.73 20.93
CA THR A 15 -2.64 18.78 20.27
C THR A 15 -2.01 18.33 18.94
N GLY A 16 -2.15 17.04 18.57
CA GLY A 16 -1.58 16.51 17.34
C GLY A 16 -1.83 15.02 17.19
N TYR A 17 -1.07 14.38 16.29
CA TYR A 17 -1.22 12.97 15.95
C TYR A 17 0.10 12.19 16.00
N THR A 18 -0.01 10.92 16.29
CA THR A 18 1.08 9.95 16.07
C THR A 18 1.15 9.55 14.58
N SER A 19 2.22 8.84 14.20
CA SER A 19 2.37 8.32 12.83
C SER A 19 1.31 7.30 12.41
N ASP A 20 0.60 6.68 13.37
CA ASP A 20 -0.50 5.75 13.13
C ASP A 20 -1.89 6.39 13.29
N GLY A 21 -1.96 7.71 13.48
CA GLY A 21 -3.19 8.50 13.53
C GLY A 21 -3.88 8.52 14.90
N ALA A 22 -3.21 8.11 15.99
CA ALA A 22 -3.72 8.33 17.33
C ALA A 22 -3.50 9.79 17.75
N GLY A 23 -4.47 10.37 18.48
CA GLY A 23 -4.33 11.69 19.05
C GLY A 23 -3.22 11.76 20.09
N VAL A 24 -2.53 12.89 20.20
CA VAL A 24 -1.49 13.17 21.20
C VAL A 24 -1.94 14.27 22.10
N CYS A 25 -1.89 14.05 23.41
CA CYS A 25 -2.02 15.07 24.44
C CYS A 25 -0.86 15.03 25.43
N HIS A 26 -0.76 16.03 26.28
CA HIS A 26 0.26 16.08 27.33
C HIS A 26 -0.41 16.11 28.70
N ILE A 27 -0.06 15.18 29.58
CA ILE A 27 -0.55 15.08 30.95
C ILE A 27 0.66 14.94 31.87
N ALA A 28 0.77 15.80 32.88
CA ALA A 28 1.89 15.86 33.80
C ALA A 28 3.27 15.92 33.09
N GLY A 29 3.35 16.64 31.96
CA GLY A 29 4.58 16.80 31.18
C GLY A 29 4.95 15.60 30.29
N ARG A 30 4.10 14.56 30.21
CA ARG A 30 4.32 13.37 29.38
C ARG A 30 3.34 13.29 28.23
N ALA A 31 3.83 12.90 27.05
CA ALA A 31 2.98 12.62 25.90
C ALA A 31 2.13 11.37 26.16
N VAL A 32 0.82 11.50 25.90
CA VAL A 32 -0.18 10.43 26.04
C VAL A 32 -0.84 10.21 24.68
N PHE A 33 -0.83 8.97 24.23
CA PHE A 33 -1.40 8.57 22.94
C PHE A 33 -2.82 8.04 23.11
N VAL A 34 -3.77 8.66 22.42
CA VAL A 34 -5.21 8.40 22.58
C VAL A 34 -5.83 8.01 21.25
N LYS A 35 -6.08 6.71 21.07
CA LYS A 35 -6.66 6.21 19.83
C LYS A 35 -8.06 6.75 19.58
N GLY A 36 -8.33 7.24 18.37
CA GLY A 36 -9.62 7.72 17.93
C GLY A 36 -9.98 9.14 18.40
N ALA A 37 -9.03 9.87 19.02
CA ALA A 37 -9.19 11.28 19.35
C ALA A 37 -8.55 12.17 18.27
N LEU A 38 -9.15 13.35 17.99
CA LEU A 38 -8.68 14.30 16.99
C LEU A 38 -8.02 15.51 17.64
N ALA A 39 -7.07 16.10 16.92
CA ALA A 39 -6.47 17.37 17.32
C ALA A 39 -7.54 18.47 17.45
N GLY A 40 -7.42 19.32 18.48
CA GLY A 40 -8.40 20.33 18.84
C GLY A 40 -9.56 19.82 19.70
N GLU A 41 -9.64 18.55 20.01
CA GLU A 41 -10.66 18.01 20.91
C GLU A 41 -10.21 18.02 22.36
N THR A 42 -11.18 18.17 23.27
CA THR A 42 -10.95 17.95 24.70
C THR A 42 -11.64 16.66 25.14
N TRP A 43 -10.88 15.78 25.75
CA TRP A 43 -11.35 14.47 26.19
C TRP A 43 -11.12 14.22 27.69
N GLN A 44 -12.02 13.42 28.28
CA GLN A 44 -11.66 12.64 29.46
C GLN A 44 -10.88 11.42 29.01
N VAL A 45 -9.60 11.37 29.41
CA VAL A 45 -8.64 10.34 29.02
C VAL A 45 -8.33 9.45 30.22
N ARG A 46 -8.62 8.15 30.12
CA ARG A 46 -8.24 7.15 31.10
C ARG A 46 -6.87 6.57 30.75
N ILE A 47 -5.94 6.61 31.68
CA ILE A 47 -4.62 6.02 31.50
C ILE A 47 -4.75 4.49 31.48
N LEU A 48 -4.33 3.86 30.37
CA LEU A 48 -4.34 2.41 30.19
C LEU A 48 -3.00 1.77 30.59
N LYS A 49 -1.89 2.40 30.17
CA LYS A 49 -0.55 1.85 30.33
C LYS A 49 0.46 2.99 30.40
N VAL A 50 1.39 2.87 31.35
CA VAL A 50 2.55 3.76 31.47
C VAL A 50 3.80 2.93 31.24
N THR A 51 4.66 3.36 30.29
CA THR A 51 5.99 2.77 30.02
C THR A 51 7.05 3.84 30.20
N ALA A 52 8.32 3.48 30.14
CA ALA A 52 9.42 4.46 30.21
C ALA A 52 9.28 5.55 29.13
N ASN A 53 8.95 5.16 27.89
CA ASN A 53 8.99 6.03 26.72
C ASN A 53 7.61 6.51 26.24
N ALA A 54 6.51 5.94 26.71
CA ALA A 54 5.17 6.25 26.21
C ALA A 54 4.10 6.02 27.26
N VAL A 55 3.03 6.82 27.18
CA VAL A 55 1.80 6.64 27.96
C VAL A 55 0.65 6.41 26.96
N TYR A 56 -0.19 5.44 27.22
CA TYR A 56 -1.36 5.12 26.40
C TYR A 56 -2.62 5.44 27.16
N GLY A 57 -3.50 6.21 26.55
CA GLY A 57 -4.80 6.60 27.07
C GLY A 57 -5.95 6.03 26.24
N LYS A 58 -7.10 5.90 26.88
CA LYS A 58 -8.41 5.61 26.25
C LYS A 58 -9.26 6.85 26.29
N ALA A 59 -9.82 7.24 25.16
CA ALA A 59 -10.84 8.27 25.07
C ALA A 59 -12.13 7.73 25.70
N GLU A 60 -12.54 8.29 26.85
CA GLU A 60 -13.74 7.87 27.58
C GLU A 60 -14.96 8.72 27.20
N GLN A 61 -14.83 10.04 27.31
CA GLN A 61 -15.87 11.01 27.00
C GLN A 61 -15.26 12.21 26.25
N CYS A 62 -15.84 12.54 25.10
CA CYS A 62 -15.54 13.78 24.40
C CYS A 62 -16.27 14.93 25.08
N LEU A 63 -15.53 15.90 25.58
CA LEU A 63 -16.08 17.09 26.23
C LEU A 63 -16.28 18.23 25.21
N SER A 64 -15.38 18.34 24.23
CA SER A 64 -15.47 19.31 23.13
C SER A 64 -14.98 18.62 21.84
N PRO A 65 -15.87 18.31 20.89
CA PRO A 65 -15.48 17.73 19.63
C PRO A 65 -14.84 18.77 18.69
N ALA A 66 -13.90 18.33 17.85
CA ALA A 66 -13.38 19.13 16.75
C ALA A 66 -14.40 19.21 15.60
N PRO A 67 -14.43 20.30 14.81
CA PRO A 67 -15.27 20.39 13.62
C PRO A 67 -15.05 19.27 12.61
N ALA A 68 -13.82 18.77 12.51
CA ALA A 68 -13.43 17.69 11.62
C ALA A 68 -13.90 16.29 12.05
N ARG A 69 -14.57 16.16 13.22
CA ARG A 69 -15.08 14.87 13.67
C ARG A 69 -16.30 14.42 12.88
N THR A 70 -16.24 13.20 12.32
CA THR A 70 -17.34 12.60 11.58
C THR A 70 -17.80 11.27 12.18
N GLN A 71 -19.02 10.86 11.84
CA GLN A 71 -19.51 9.51 12.09
C GLN A 71 -18.93 8.57 11.03
N PRO A 72 -18.15 7.52 11.40
CA PRO A 72 -17.67 6.55 10.45
C PRO A 72 -18.82 5.91 9.66
N PRO A 73 -18.80 5.92 8.32
CA PRO A 73 -19.87 5.34 7.50
C PRO A 73 -19.83 3.80 7.50
N CYS A 74 -18.68 3.18 7.81
CA CYS A 74 -18.53 1.74 7.84
C CYS A 74 -19.07 1.14 9.14
N PRO A 75 -20.06 0.22 9.09
CA PRO A 75 -20.67 -0.34 10.29
C PRO A 75 -19.72 -1.16 11.15
N VAL A 76 -18.65 -1.71 10.54
CA VAL A 76 -17.65 -2.53 11.23
C VAL A 76 -16.34 -1.76 11.53
N TYR A 77 -16.32 -0.45 11.36
CA TYR A 77 -15.12 0.39 11.56
C TYR A 77 -14.41 0.16 12.89
N ARG A 78 -15.17 -0.02 13.98
CA ARG A 78 -14.59 -0.21 15.33
C ARG A 78 -13.94 -1.58 15.55
N THR A 79 -14.27 -2.56 14.73
CA THR A 79 -13.84 -3.96 14.90
C THR A 79 -12.91 -4.41 13.77
N CYS A 80 -13.09 -3.92 12.55
CA CYS A 80 -12.24 -4.20 11.42
C CYS A 80 -10.88 -3.50 11.56
N GLY A 81 -9.79 -4.18 11.21
CA GLY A 81 -8.43 -3.62 11.23
C GLY A 81 -8.04 -2.84 9.97
N GLY A 82 -8.93 -2.71 8.97
CA GLY A 82 -8.58 -2.16 7.65
C GLY A 82 -8.52 -0.63 7.58
N CYS A 83 -9.35 0.08 8.35
CA CYS A 83 -9.42 1.55 8.39
C CYS A 83 -9.17 2.07 9.80
N SER A 84 -8.54 3.24 9.90
CA SER A 84 -8.27 3.87 11.20
C SER A 84 -8.66 5.36 11.27
N LEU A 85 -9.05 5.99 10.14
CA LEU A 85 -9.28 7.43 10.06
C LEU A 85 -10.73 7.84 9.67
N GLN A 86 -11.68 6.90 9.54
CA GLN A 86 -13.06 7.27 9.15
C GLN A 86 -13.81 8.15 10.16
N HIS A 87 -13.25 8.35 11.35
CA HIS A 87 -13.80 9.21 12.38
C HIS A 87 -13.42 10.69 12.23
N MET A 88 -12.59 11.03 11.24
CA MET A 88 -12.25 12.40 10.84
C MET A 88 -12.63 12.65 9.39
N ASP A 89 -12.97 13.88 9.04
CA ASP A 89 -13.24 14.27 7.67
C ASP A 89 -12.00 14.13 6.79
N TYR A 90 -12.20 14.20 5.48
CA TYR A 90 -11.12 13.89 4.56
C TYR A 90 -10.05 14.99 4.53
N ASP A 91 -10.41 16.24 4.71
CA ASP A 91 -9.45 17.35 4.74
C ASP A 91 -8.52 17.23 5.94
N GLU A 92 -9.05 16.82 7.10
CA GLU A 92 -8.24 16.56 8.28
C GLU A 92 -7.31 15.36 8.09
N GLN A 93 -7.77 14.30 7.39
CA GLN A 93 -6.89 13.17 7.02
C GLN A 93 -5.71 13.65 6.16
N LEU A 94 -5.96 14.50 5.17
CA LEU A 94 -4.92 15.07 4.31
C LEU A 94 -3.95 15.94 5.10
N ARG A 95 -4.48 16.83 5.97
CA ARG A 95 -3.67 17.70 6.84
C ARG A 95 -2.75 16.87 7.76
N MET A 96 -3.30 15.84 8.41
CA MET A 96 -2.53 14.93 9.27
C MET A 96 -1.41 14.22 8.49
N LYS A 97 -1.70 13.72 7.28
CA LYS A 97 -0.71 13.02 6.43
C LYS A 97 0.40 13.96 5.98
N LEU A 98 0.05 15.17 5.53
CA LEU A 98 1.03 16.18 5.13
C LEU A 98 1.92 16.58 6.32
N GLN A 99 1.33 16.79 7.51
CA GLN A 99 2.10 17.06 8.72
C GLN A 99 3.05 15.92 9.08
N ARG A 100 2.61 14.68 8.93
CA ARG A 100 3.47 13.49 9.16
C ARG A 100 4.70 13.49 8.24
N VAL A 101 4.54 13.82 6.95
CA VAL A 101 5.66 13.92 6.00
C VAL A 101 6.62 15.03 6.43
N ASN A 102 6.11 16.21 6.76
CA ASN A 102 6.90 17.35 7.20
C ASN A 102 7.66 17.08 8.50
N ASP A 103 6.99 16.48 9.49
CA ASP A 103 7.63 16.10 10.77
C ASP A 103 8.79 15.11 10.56
N ALA A 104 8.62 14.13 9.68
CA ALA A 104 9.66 13.17 9.38
C ALA A 104 10.85 13.83 8.67
N LEU A 105 10.61 14.60 7.61
CA LEU A 105 11.66 15.28 6.86
C LEU A 105 12.44 16.27 7.75
N THR A 106 11.74 17.02 8.61
CA THR A 106 12.38 17.99 9.50
C THR A 106 13.16 17.30 10.63
N ARG A 107 12.50 16.41 11.38
CA ARG A 107 13.09 15.85 12.63
C ARG A 107 14.09 14.73 12.37
N ILE A 108 13.90 13.92 11.33
CA ILE A 108 14.78 12.81 10.97
C ILE A 108 15.70 13.21 9.84
N GLY A 109 15.15 13.80 8.78
CA GLY A 109 15.87 14.19 7.57
C GLY A 109 16.79 15.40 7.75
N GLY A 110 16.47 16.28 8.72
CA GLY A 110 17.17 17.55 8.88
C GLY A 110 16.88 18.55 7.76
N VAL A 111 15.76 18.36 7.05
CA VAL A 111 15.34 19.21 5.92
C VAL A 111 14.50 20.37 6.44
N SER A 112 14.85 21.60 6.05
CA SER A 112 14.10 22.80 6.43
C SER A 112 12.99 23.18 5.44
N MET A 113 13.00 22.60 4.24
CA MET A 113 12.00 22.86 3.21
C MET A 113 10.70 22.09 3.51
N PRO A 114 9.55 22.77 3.70
CA PRO A 114 8.29 22.10 3.91
C PRO A 114 7.74 21.51 2.59
N VAL A 115 7.11 20.36 2.68
CA VAL A 115 6.20 19.85 1.64
C VAL A 115 4.92 20.64 1.77
N GLN A 116 4.51 21.36 0.73
CA GLN A 116 3.39 22.30 0.79
C GLN A 116 2.05 21.63 0.50
N ASP A 117 2.04 20.64 -0.39
CA ASP A 117 0.82 20.07 -0.92
C ASP A 117 0.74 18.55 -0.76
N ILE A 118 -0.50 18.08 -0.68
CA ILE A 118 -0.87 16.67 -0.76
C ILE A 118 -1.99 16.47 -1.78
N ILE A 119 -1.79 15.55 -2.72
CA ILE A 119 -2.84 15.17 -3.66
C ILE A 119 -3.80 14.22 -2.97
N GLY A 120 -5.02 14.68 -2.71
CA GLY A 120 -6.14 13.87 -2.23
C GLY A 120 -6.96 13.25 -3.37
N MET A 121 -7.96 12.44 -3.00
CA MET A 121 -8.97 11.88 -3.91
C MET A 121 -10.26 12.69 -3.84
N GLU A 122 -10.94 12.84 -4.96
CA GLU A 122 -12.30 13.42 -4.98
C GLU A 122 -13.29 12.48 -4.26
N TYR A 123 -13.16 11.16 -4.49
CA TYR A 123 -13.97 10.13 -3.86
C TYR A 123 -13.07 9.15 -3.09
N PRO A 124 -12.83 9.36 -1.78
CA PRO A 124 -11.87 8.58 -1.00
C PRO A 124 -12.43 7.21 -0.54
N LEU A 125 -13.29 6.60 -1.35
CA LEU A 125 -13.92 5.29 -1.18
C LEU A 125 -13.86 4.52 -2.51
N CYS A 126 -14.13 3.21 -2.51
CA CYS A 126 -14.17 2.34 -3.69
C CYS A 126 -12.94 2.44 -4.59
N TYR A 127 -11.77 2.70 -4.03
CA TYR A 127 -10.54 2.94 -4.80
C TYR A 127 -9.64 1.69 -4.91
N ARG A 128 -9.87 0.67 -4.07
CA ARG A 128 -9.00 -0.50 -4.06
C ARG A 128 -9.39 -1.49 -5.15
N ASN A 129 -8.46 -1.71 -6.07
CA ASN A 129 -8.59 -2.71 -7.13
C ASN A 129 -8.28 -4.14 -6.68
N LYS A 130 -7.83 -4.32 -5.42
CA LYS A 130 -7.43 -5.60 -4.85
C LYS A 130 -8.01 -5.79 -3.47
N ALA A 131 -8.73 -6.90 -3.29
CA ALA A 131 -9.26 -7.35 -1.99
C ALA A 131 -8.67 -8.71 -1.61
N ILE A 132 -8.40 -8.91 -0.33
CA ILE A 132 -8.01 -10.21 0.25
C ILE A 132 -8.87 -10.42 1.47
N TYR A 133 -9.86 -11.30 1.36
CA TYR A 133 -10.73 -11.66 2.47
C TYR A 133 -10.25 -12.95 3.12
N ALA A 134 -10.17 -12.96 4.44
CA ALA A 134 -10.10 -14.20 5.19
C ALA A 134 -11.48 -14.88 5.21
N VAL A 135 -11.51 -16.19 5.16
CA VAL A 135 -12.75 -17.00 5.21
C VAL A 135 -12.82 -17.75 6.53
N GLY A 136 -13.96 -17.68 7.18
CA GLY A 136 -14.16 -18.35 8.46
C GLY A 136 -15.62 -18.74 8.67
N THR A 137 -15.94 -19.18 9.89
CA THR A 137 -17.32 -19.52 10.30
C THR A 137 -17.78 -18.58 11.39
N LYS A 138 -19.00 -18.08 11.26
CA LYS A 138 -19.69 -17.33 12.31
C LYS A 138 -21.16 -17.75 12.35
N ASP A 139 -21.67 -18.05 13.54
CA ASP A 139 -23.06 -18.47 13.77
C ASP A 139 -23.50 -19.62 12.84
N GLY A 140 -22.60 -20.58 12.59
CA GLY A 140 -22.82 -21.76 11.75
C GLY A 140 -22.79 -21.50 10.23
N ARG A 141 -22.50 -20.28 9.78
CA ARG A 141 -22.41 -19.91 8.36
C ARG A 141 -20.99 -19.55 7.95
N VAL A 142 -20.65 -19.79 6.70
CA VAL A 142 -19.40 -19.33 6.12
C VAL A 142 -19.43 -17.81 5.93
N VAL A 143 -18.40 -17.13 6.39
CA VAL A 143 -18.29 -15.66 6.29
C VAL A 143 -16.95 -15.26 5.68
N LYS A 144 -16.97 -14.17 4.92
CA LYS A 144 -15.78 -13.44 4.52
C LYS A 144 -15.56 -12.20 5.38
N GLY A 145 -14.32 -11.81 5.56
CA GLY A 145 -14.04 -10.59 6.31
C GLY A 145 -12.56 -10.25 6.41
N PHE A 146 -12.27 -9.30 7.28
CA PHE A 146 -10.89 -8.91 7.58
C PHE A 146 -10.55 -9.19 9.03
N TYR A 147 -9.28 -9.41 9.32
CA TYR A 147 -8.84 -9.60 10.68
C TYR A 147 -9.03 -8.33 11.53
N ARG A 148 -9.40 -8.50 12.78
CA ARG A 148 -9.37 -7.44 13.78
C ARG A 148 -7.93 -6.99 13.98
N ALA A 149 -7.76 -5.72 14.33
CA ALA A 149 -6.43 -5.20 14.66
C ALA A 149 -5.76 -6.04 15.75
N SER A 150 -4.54 -6.49 15.49
CA SER A 150 -3.71 -7.30 16.41
C SER A 150 -4.35 -8.65 16.82
N SER A 151 -5.20 -9.23 15.97
CA SER A 151 -5.86 -10.52 16.21
C SER A 151 -5.98 -11.29 14.88
N HIS A 152 -6.19 -12.62 14.98
CA HIS A 152 -6.61 -13.47 13.88
C HIS A 152 -8.12 -13.70 13.83
N ASP A 153 -8.89 -13.01 14.69
CA ASP A 153 -10.35 -13.08 14.65
C ASP A 153 -10.87 -12.34 13.40
N ILE A 154 -11.76 -12.99 12.66
CA ILE A 154 -12.36 -12.40 11.47
C ILE A 154 -13.53 -11.51 11.90
N THR A 155 -13.50 -10.25 11.50
CA THR A 155 -14.66 -9.37 11.48
C THR A 155 -15.39 -9.61 10.17
N PRO A 156 -16.60 -10.22 10.17
CA PRO A 156 -17.38 -10.39 8.96
C PRO A 156 -17.70 -9.04 8.33
N VAL A 157 -17.56 -8.98 7.02
CA VAL A 157 -17.81 -7.77 6.23
C VAL A 157 -18.75 -8.13 5.09
N GLU A 158 -19.93 -7.58 5.10
CA GLU A 158 -20.89 -7.75 4.03
C GLU A 158 -20.41 -6.94 2.79
N GLN A 159 -20.18 -5.65 3.01
CA GLN A 159 -19.66 -4.73 2.01
C GLN A 159 -18.53 -3.88 2.58
N CYS A 160 -17.39 -3.83 1.88
CA CYS A 160 -16.27 -2.98 2.23
C CYS A 160 -16.29 -1.68 1.41
N LEU A 161 -16.38 -0.54 2.08
CA LEU A 161 -16.47 0.76 1.41
C LEU A 161 -15.20 1.15 0.64
N LEU A 162 -14.06 0.48 0.88
CA LEU A 162 -12.82 0.77 0.15
C LEU A 162 -12.64 -0.10 -1.10
N GLN A 163 -13.27 -1.27 -1.14
CA GLN A 163 -13.15 -2.21 -2.26
C GLN A 163 -14.13 -1.88 -3.38
N LEU A 164 -13.80 -2.32 -4.59
CA LEU A 164 -14.77 -2.31 -5.68
C LEU A 164 -15.91 -3.30 -5.37
N PRO A 165 -17.17 -2.96 -5.64
CA PRO A 165 -18.33 -3.80 -5.28
C PRO A 165 -18.25 -5.24 -5.81
N LEU A 166 -17.66 -5.44 -6.98
CA LEU A 166 -17.48 -6.77 -7.56
C LEU A 166 -16.59 -7.68 -6.70
N ALA A 167 -15.61 -7.13 -5.98
CA ALA A 167 -14.76 -7.91 -5.08
C ALA A 167 -15.57 -8.49 -3.92
N ASP A 168 -16.49 -7.70 -3.33
CA ASP A 168 -17.39 -8.17 -2.29
C ASP A 168 -18.37 -9.22 -2.83
N LYS A 169 -18.98 -8.97 -4.01
CA LYS A 169 -19.93 -9.87 -4.67
C LYS A 169 -19.29 -11.23 -4.97
N ALA A 170 -18.10 -11.24 -5.58
CA ALA A 170 -17.41 -12.46 -5.93
C ALA A 170 -17.00 -13.29 -4.70
N ALA A 171 -16.49 -12.63 -3.66
CA ALA A 171 -16.15 -13.30 -2.41
C ALA A 171 -17.37 -13.84 -1.68
N GLN A 172 -18.50 -13.12 -1.68
CA GLN A 172 -19.74 -13.59 -1.08
C GLN A 172 -20.30 -14.81 -1.83
N ALA A 173 -20.26 -14.81 -3.17
CA ALA A 173 -20.71 -15.94 -3.96
C ALA A 173 -19.92 -17.23 -3.65
N VAL A 174 -18.61 -17.14 -3.37
CA VAL A 174 -17.85 -18.31 -2.90
C VAL A 174 -18.36 -18.79 -1.54
N CYS A 175 -18.58 -17.87 -0.59
CA CYS A 175 -19.09 -18.23 0.74
C CYS A 175 -20.46 -18.89 0.66
N ASP A 176 -21.36 -18.38 -0.16
CA ASP A 176 -22.71 -18.94 -0.37
C ASP A 176 -22.64 -20.34 -1.01
N TRP A 177 -21.73 -20.54 -1.98
CA TRP A 177 -21.49 -21.85 -2.56
C TRP A 177 -20.92 -22.83 -1.53
N MET A 178 -20.00 -22.37 -0.68
CA MET A 178 -19.42 -23.21 0.39
C MET A 178 -20.49 -23.67 1.38
N ASP A 179 -21.39 -22.79 1.82
CA ASP A 179 -22.53 -23.13 2.67
C ASP A 179 -23.44 -24.14 1.96
N LEU A 180 -23.77 -23.92 0.69
CA LEU A 180 -24.64 -24.78 -0.11
C LEU A 180 -24.08 -26.19 -0.30
N ARG A 181 -22.75 -26.34 -0.40
CA ARG A 181 -22.06 -27.61 -0.66
C ARG A 181 -21.40 -28.22 0.55
N GLY A 182 -21.52 -27.61 1.73
CA GLY A 182 -20.90 -28.08 2.96
C GLY A 182 -19.36 -28.04 2.93
N VAL A 183 -18.76 -27.09 2.18
CA VAL A 183 -17.33 -26.89 2.12
C VAL A 183 -16.88 -26.02 3.29
N ALA A 184 -16.09 -26.60 4.21
CA ALA A 184 -15.65 -25.89 5.40
C ALA A 184 -14.50 -24.89 5.11
N PRO A 185 -14.51 -23.70 5.73
CA PRO A 185 -13.33 -22.84 5.80
C PRO A 185 -12.13 -23.55 6.42
N TYR A 186 -10.95 -23.16 6.02
CA TYR A 186 -9.71 -23.70 6.61
C TYR A 186 -9.49 -23.11 8.00
N ASP A 187 -9.27 -23.96 8.97
CA ASP A 187 -8.93 -23.60 10.35
C ASP A 187 -7.42 -23.80 10.56
N GLU A 188 -6.69 -22.71 10.77
CA GLU A 188 -5.24 -22.69 10.98
C GLU A 188 -4.81 -23.49 12.23
N ALA A 189 -5.65 -23.54 13.28
CA ALA A 189 -5.32 -24.23 14.52
C ALA A 189 -5.40 -25.74 14.37
N THR A 190 -6.40 -26.24 13.64
CA THR A 190 -6.63 -27.68 13.46
C THR A 190 -6.06 -28.24 12.17
N GLY A 191 -5.75 -27.38 11.20
CA GLY A 191 -5.32 -27.77 9.86
C GLY A 191 -6.43 -28.41 9.02
N ARG A 192 -7.71 -28.23 9.40
CA ARG A 192 -8.85 -28.82 8.72
C ARG A 192 -9.61 -27.76 7.92
N GLY A 193 -10.37 -28.22 6.92
CA GLY A 193 -11.12 -27.34 6.02
C GLY A 193 -10.45 -27.17 4.66
N THR A 194 -10.94 -26.23 3.86
CA THR A 194 -10.52 -26.11 2.45
C THR A 194 -10.12 -24.69 2.10
N VAL A 195 -11.03 -23.71 2.14
CA VAL A 195 -10.79 -22.34 1.68
C VAL A 195 -10.19 -21.48 2.79
N ARG A 196 -9.07 -20.84 2.52
CA ARG A 196 -8.33 -19.97 3.46
C ARG A 196 -8.65 -18.51 3.23
N HIS A 197 -8.46 -18.05 1.96
CA HIS A 197 -8.67 -16.67 1.59
C HIS A 197 -9.33 -16.56 0.22
N LEU A 198 -9.97 -15.43 -0.02
CA LEU A 198 -10.51 -15.05 -1.31
C LEU A 198 -9.80 -13.77 -1.76
N PHE A 199 -9.01 -13.90 -2.82
CA PHE A 199 -8.31 -12.79 -3.44
C PHE A 199 -9.09 -12.39 -4.69
N THR A 200 -9.47 -11.11 -4.79
CA THR A 200 -10.10 -10.58 -5.98
C THR A 200 -9.30 -9.39 -6.48
N ARG A 201 -9.02 -9.35 -7.76
CA ARG A 201 -8.45 -8.19 -8.44
C ARG A 201 -9.41 -7.76 -9.53
N CYS A 202 -9.82 -6.49 -9.51
CA CYS A 202 -10.68 -5.88 -10.51
C CYS A 202 -9.92 -4.74 -11.18
N ALA A 203 -9.94 -4.68 -12.50
CA ALA A 203 -9.39 -3.55 -13.23
C ALA A 203 -10.24 -2.30 -13.00
N MET A 204 -9.62 -1.12 -13.09
CA MET A 204 -10.32 0.17 -12.96
C MET A 204 -10.70 0.73 -14.34
N HIS A 205 -9.93 0.42 -15.38
CA HIS A 205 -10.08 1.02 -16.72
C HIS A 205 -10.40 -0.01 -17.81
N THR A 206 -10.59 -1.27 -17.41
CA THR A 206 -11.07 -2.35 -18.30
C THR A 206 -12.13 -3.17 -17.55
N PRO A 207 -12.91 -4.02 -18.24
CA PRO A 207 -13.91 -4.85 -17.59
C PRO A 207 -13.33 -6.08 -16.88
N ASP A 208 -12.00 -6.25 -16.83
CA ASP A 208 -11.36 -7.45 -16.32
C ASP A 208 -11.48 -7.57 -14.80
N ALA A 209 -11.84 -8.77 -14.34
CA ALA A 209 -11.87 -9.12 -12.95
C ALA A 209 -11.48 -10.58 -12.75
N VAL A 210 -10.51 -10.84 -11.88
CA VAL A 210 -10.01 -12.18 -11.57
C VAL A 210 -10.22 -12.50 -10.10
N LEU A 211 -10.87 -13.63 -9.84
CA LEU A 211 -11.02 -14.21 -8.51
C LEU A 211 -9.99 -15.33 -8.34
N CYS A 212 -9.14 -15.23 -7.33
CA CYS A 212 -8.24 -16.29 -6.92
C CYS A 212 -8.71 -16.87 -5.58
N ILE A 213 -9.06 -18.16 -5.57
CA ILE A 213 -9.49 -18.86 -4.37
C ILE A 213 -8.27 -19.54 -3.76
N VAL A 214 -7.85 -19.08 -2.60
CA VAL A 214 -6.71 -19.65 -1.87
C VAL A 214 -7.22 -20.78 -0.96
N SER A 215 -6.74 -21.98 -1.19
CA SER A 215 -7.21 -23.16 -0.47
C SER A 215 -6.08 -24.08 -0.05
N ALA A 216 -6.31 -24.92 0.96
CA ALA A 216 -5.35 -25.93 1.41
C ALA A 216 -5.29 -27.14 0.47
N ARG A 217 -6.30 -27.32 -0.38
CA ARG A 217 -6.45 -28.44 -1.33
C ARG A 217 -7.39 -28.08 -2.48
N GLY A 218 -7.35 -28.85 -3.58
CA GLY A 218 -8.30 -28.70 -4.68
C GLY A 218 -9.73 -29.14 -4.31
N PHE A 219 -10.71 -28.77 -5.13
CA PHE A 219 -12.13 -29.05 -4.94
C PHE A 219 -12.57 -30.41 -5.52
N GLY A 220 -11.69 -31.10 -6.27
CA GLY A 220 -12.00 -32.40 -6.89
C GLY A 220 -13.23 -32.33 -7.80
N ALA A 221 -14.16 -33.26 -7.62
CA ALA A 221 -15.39 -33.34 -8.42
C ALA A 221 -16.34 -32.12 -8.27
N GLN A 222 -16.14 -31.26 -7.28
CA GLN A 222 -16.96 -30.06 -7.07
C GLN A 222 -16.45 -28.85 -7.87
N THR A 223 -15.31 -28.95 -8.60
CA THR A 223 -14.70 -27.84 -9.34
C THR A 223 -15.64 -27.27 -10.40
N ASP A 224 -16.25 -28.12 -11.22
CA ASP A 224 -17.15 -27.67 -12.30
C ASP A 224 -18.43 -27.02 -11.75
N ASP A 225 -18.96 -27.54 -10.64
CA ASP A 225 -20.11 -26.97 -9.96
C ASP A 225 -19.77 -25.58 -9.39
N LEU A 226 -18.60 -25.42 -8.77
CA LEU A 226 -18.10 -24.11 -8.30
C LEU A 226 -18.01 -23.10 -9.45
N ILE A 227 -17.37 -23.49 -10.56
CA ILE A 227 -17.23 -22.64 -11.75
C ILE A 227 -18.62 -22.23 -12.28
N ALA A 228 -19.54 -23.19 -12.46
CA ALA A 228 -20.88 -22.93 -12.95
C ALA A 228 -21.65 -21.98 -12.02
N TYR A 229 -21.52 -22.17 -10.70
CA TYR A 229 -22.15 -21.31 -9.69
C TYR A 229 -21.60 -19.89 -9.78
N LEU A 230 -20.27 -19.70 -9.80
CA LEU A 230 -19.64 -18.39 -9.86
C LEU A 230 -19.97 -17.65 -11.16
N ARG A 231 -19.94 -18.32 -12.31
CA ARG A 231 -20.32 -17.73 -13.60
C ARG A 231 -21.78 -17.25 -13.65
N LYS A 232 -22.66 -17.96 -12.96
CA LYS A 232 -24.08 -17.59 -12.84
C LYS A 232 -24.27 -16.36 -11.95
N HIS A 233 -23.57 -16.29 -10.82
CA HIS A 233 -23.80 -15.27 -9.79
C HIS A 233 -22.88 -14.04 -9.96
N CYS A 234 -21.73 -14.19 -10.62
CA CYS A 234 -20.74 -13.14 -10.91
C CYS A 234 -20.33 -13.20 -12.39
N PRO A 235 -21.22 -12.92 -13.33
CA PRO A 235 -20.92 -12.99 -14.78
C PRO A 235 -19.87 -11.96 -15.20
N GLU A 236 -19.58 -10.98 -14.38
CA GLU A 236 -18.55 -9.96 -14.60
C GLU A 236 -17.11 -10.49 -14.39
N LEU A 237 -16.93 -11.67 -13.79
CA LEU A 237 -15.61 -12.28 -13.68
C LEU A 237 -15.09 -12.69 -15.05
N THR A 238 -13.83 -12.37 -15.34
CA THR A 238 -13.14 -12.78 -16.57
C THR A 238 -12.18 -13.96 -16.33
N GLY A 239 -11.85 -14.25 -15.07
CA GLY A 239 -11.00 -15.38 -14.69
C GLY A 239 -11.27 -15.89 -13.28
N ILE A 240 -11.14 -17.20 -13.11
CA ILE A 240 -11.18 -17.90 -11.83
C ILE A 240 -9.91 -18.74 -11.71
N VAL A 241 -9.16 -18.53 -10.65
CA VAL A 241 -7.90 -19.20 -10.36
C VAL A 241 -7.97 -19.87 -9.01
N LEU A 242 -7.36 -21.03 -8.87
CA LEU A 242 -7.15 -21.72 -7.61
C LEU A 242 -5.67 -21.60 -7.23
N ASP A 243 -5.39 -21.11 -6.03
CA ASP A 243 -4.08 -21.18 -5.38
C ASP A 243 -4.12 -22.28 -4.31
N VAL A 244 -3.42 -23.40 -4.55
CA VAL A 244 -3.31 -24.49 -3.57
C VAL A 244 -2.13 -24.20 -2.64
N ASN A 245 -2.41 -23.41 -1.60
CA ASN A 245 -1.42 -23.00 -0.61
C ASN A 245 -1.45 -23.90 0.63
N LYS A 246 -0.48 -24.78 0.75
CA LYS A 246 -0.28 -25.69 1.90
C LYS A 246 0.70 -25.13 2.93
N GLN A 247 1.30 -23.97 2.65
CA GLN A 247 2.31 -23.38 3.54
C GLN A 247 1.68 -22.84 4.81
N LYS A 248 2.38 -22.98 5.92
CA LYS A 248 2.05 -22.30 7.17
C LYS A 248 2.70 -20.91 7.15
N GLY A 249 1.95 -19.88 7.47
CA GLY A 249 2.46 -18.50 7.52
C GLY A 249 1.49 -17.47 6.95
N ASN A 250 1.95 -16.21 6.89
CA ASN A 250 1.11 -15.06 6.56
C ASN A 250 1.10 -14.72 5.06
N VAL A 251 1.86 -15.45 4.22
CA VAL A 251 1.87 -15.21 2.78
C VAL A 251 0.65 -15.88 2.16
N VAL A 252 -0.26 -15.07 1.63
CA VAL A 252 -1.56 -15.57 1.13
C VAL A 252 -1.40 -16.27 -0.22
N LEU A 253 -0.75 -15.62 -1.20
CA LEU A 253 -0.55 -16.15 -2.55
C LEU A 253 0.83 -16.82 -2.64
N ALA A 254 0.97 -18.05 -2.19
CA ALA A 254 2.26 -18.74 -2.08
C ALA A 254 2.20 -20.23 -2.48
N GLY A 255 1.08 -20.68 -3.04
CA GLY A 255 0.89 -22.06 -3.47
C GLY A 255 1.10 -22.27 -4.96
N ASP A 256 0.54 -23.38 -5.44
CA ASP A 256 0.52 -23.72 -6.86
C ASP A 256 -0.75 -23.17 -7.51
N PHE A 257 -0.60 -22.40 -8.61
CA PHE A 257 -1.68 -21.72 -9.28
C PHE A 257 -2.25 -22.56 -10.43
N TYR A 258 -3.56 -22.75 -10.39
CA TYR A 258 -4.31 -23.53 -11.41
C TYR A 258 -5.43 -22.63 -11.97
N PRO A 259 -5.38 -22.26 -13.26
CA PRO A 259 -6.52 -21.65 -13.93
C PRO A 259 -7.72 -22.61 -13.92
N LEU A 260 -8.84 -22.19 -13.33
CA LEU A 260 -10.06 -22.99 -13.33
C LEU A 260 -10.98 -22.62 -14.50
N TRP A 261 -11.05 -21.33 -14.82
CA TRP A 261 -11.89 -20.82 -15.90
C TRP A 261 -11.41 -19.44 -16.35
N GLY A 262 -11.60 -19.14 -17.64
CA GLY A 262 -11.31 -17.83 -18.24
C GLY A 262 -9.82 -17.51 -18.28
N VAL A 263 -9.47 -16.21 -18.21
CA VAL A 263 -8.10 -15.73 -18.28
C VAL A 263 -7.56 -15.54 -16.86
N PRO A 264 -6.43 -16.18 -16.49
CA PRO A 264 -5.89 -16.09 -15.13
C PRO A 264 -5.21 -14.75 -14.82
N GLU A 265 -4.87 -13.98 -15.83
CA GLU A 265 -4.24 -12.69 -15.73
C GLU A 265 -5.28 -11.58 -15.89
N LEU A 266 -5.06 -10.46 -15.24
CA LEU A 266 -5.87 -9.26 -15.35
C LEU A 266 -5.16 -8.23 -16.24
N THR A 267 -5.88 -7.63 -17.17
CA THR A 267 -5.38 -6.49 -17.95
C THR A 267 -6.02 -5.20 -17.45
N ASP A 268 -5.20 -4.18 -17.13
CA ASP A 268 -5.69 -2.86 -16.75
C ASP A 268 -4.87 -1.77 -17.46
N ARG A 269 -5.32 -0.52 -17.38
CA ARG A 269 -4.62 0.64 -17.92
C ARG A 269 -4.12 1.52 -16.77
N LEU A 270 -2.93 2.08 -16.96
CA LEU A 270 -2.33 3.04 -16.02
C LEU A 270 -1.47 4.03 -16.79
N CYS A 271 -1.66 5.32 -16.59
CA CYS A 271 -0.99 6.38 -17.37
C CYS A 271 -1.11 6.21 -18.89
N GLY A 272 -2.23 5.68 -19.38
CA GLY A 272 -2.45 5.40 -20.81
C GLY A 272 -1.68 4.20 -21.37
N LEU A 273 -1.02 3.41 -20.54
CA LEU A 273 -0.34 2.17 -20.88
C LEU A 273 -1.17 0.96 -20.42
N THR A 274 -1.06 -0.15 -21.14
CA THR A 274 -1.75 -1.40 -20.83
C THR A 274 -0.83 -2.35 -20.10
N PHE A 275 -1.25 -2.83 -18.92
CA PHE A 275 -0.50 -3.77 -18.10
C PHE A 275 -1.26 -5.08 -17.95
N THR A 276 -0.57 -6.20 -18.13
CA THR A 276 -1.09 -7.52 -17.80
C THR A 276 -0.42 -8.03 -16.54
N LEU A 277 -1.22 -8.48 -15.60
CA LEU A 277 -0.83 -8.76 -14.23
C LEU A 277 -1.27 -10.16 -13.83
N SER A 278 -0.33 -11.00 -13.41
CA SER A 278 -0.68 -12.25 -12.73
C SER A 278 -1.30 -11.97 -11.35
N PRO A 279 -1.98 -12.92 -10.71
CA PRO A 279 -2.50 -12.75 -9.35
C PRO A 279 -1.42 -12.32 -8.34
N GLN A 280 -0.19 -12.82 -8.48
CA GLN A 280 0.94 -12.54 -7.58
C GLN A 280 1.64 -11.21 -7.87
N ALA A 281 1.52 -10.66 -9.10
CA ALA A 281 2.23 -9.45 -9.49
C ALA A 281 1.87 -8.28 -8.57
N PHE A 282 2.88 -7.51 -8.17
CA PHE A 282 2.64 -6.24 -7.50
C PHE A 282 2.01 -5.24 -8.48
N TYR A 283 1.00 -4.55 -8.04
CA TYR A 283 0.37 -3.43 -8.73
C TYR A 283 -0.27 -2.52 -7.69
N GLN A 284 -0.19 -1.21 -7.91
CA GLN A 284 -0.75 -0.23 -6.99
C GLN A 284 -2.25 -0.44 -6.79
N VAL A 285 -2.69 -0.46 -5.53
CA VAL A 285 -4.09 -0.80 -5.20
C VAL A 285 -5.07 0.34 -5.47
N ASN A 286 -4.56 1.53 -5.70
CA ASN A 286 -5.32 2.74 -6.03
C ASN A 286 -4.78 3.31 -7.35
N PRO A 287 -5.26 2.85 -8.52
CA PRO A 287 -4.76 3.29 -9.82
C PRO A 287 -4.92 4.79 -10.05
N VAL A 288 -6.01 5.40 -9.58
CA VAL A 288 -6.26 6.85 -9.73
C VAL A 288 -5.13 7.67 -9.09
N GLN A 289 -4.74 7.33 -7.87
CA GLN A 289 -3.65 8.04 -7.19
C GLN A 289 -2.27 7.59 -7.69
N ALA A 290 -2.14 6.35 -8.15
CA ALA A 290 -0.91 5.86 -8.76
C ALA A 290 -0.56 6.65 -10.04
N GLU A 291 -1.55 7.00 -10.87
CA GLU A 291 -1.34 7.85 -12.04
C GLU A 291 -0.79 9.21 -11.64
N ARG A 292 -1.39 9.86 -10.64
CA ARG A 292 -0.90 11.15 -10.10
C ARG A 292 0.52 11.08 -9.56
N LEU A 293 0.81 9.99 -8.82
CA LEU A 293 2.13 9.71 -8.26
C LEU A 293 3.17 9.54 -9.37
N TYR A 294 2.86 8.73 -10.40
CA TYR A 294 3.77 8.43 -11.50
C TYR A 294 3.94 9.62 -12.44
N GLU A 295 2.88 10.38 -12.74
CA GLU A 295 2.97 11.63 -13.48
C GLU A 295 3.98 12.57 -12.83
N ARG A 296 3.91 12.74 -11.51
CA ARG A 296 4.85 13.59 -10.77
C ARG A 296 6.26 13.01 -10.75
N ALA A 297 6.42 11.70 -10.58
CA ALA A 297 7.73 11.06 -10.64
C ALA A 297 8.40 11.25 -12.01
N VAL A 298 7.63 11.11 -13.09
CA VAL A 298 8.10 11.33 -14.47
C VAL A 298 8.45 12.79 -14.73
N GLU A 299 7.65 13.75 -14.24
CA GLU A 299 7.94 15.19 -14.33
C GLU A 299 9.25 15.56 -13.64
N TYR A 300 9.53 14.96 -12.49
CA TYR A 300 10.78 15.20 -11.77
C TYR A 300 11.98 14.51 -12.42
N ALA A 301 11.77 13.34 -13.03
CA ALA A 301 12.83 12.51 -13.57
C ALA A 301 13.31 12.95 -14.96
N VAL A 302 12.40 13.41 -15.85
CA VAL A 302 12.72 13.67 -17.25
C VAL A 302 12.61 15.16 -17.55
N ASN A 303 13.75 15.80 -17.80
CA ASN A 303 13.83 17.23 -18.18
C ASN A 303 13.93 17.43 -19.71
N ALA A 304 14.53 16.46 -20.41
CA ALA A 304 14.70 16.51 -21.86
C ALA A 304 14.41 15.14 -22.49
N PRO A 305 13.95 15.11 -23.76
CA PRO A 305 13.73 13.84 -24.48
C PRO A 305 15.00 13.01 -24.69
N THR A 306 16.18 13.60 -24.46
CA THR A 306 17.48 12.94 -24.56
C THR A 306 17.91 12.26 -23.26
N ASP A 307 17.19 12.45 -22.17
CA ASP A 307 17.57 11.93 -20.85
C ASP A 307 17.59 10.39 -20.83
N GLN A 308 18.60 9.87 -20.15
CA GLN A 308 18.70 8.44 -19.80
C GLN A 308 18.34 8.26 -18.32
N VAL A 309 17.39 7.40 -18.05
CA VAL A 309 16.88 7.19 -16.68
C VAL A 309 17.11 5.75 -16.22
N LEU A 310 17.61 5.61 -15.01
CA LEU A 310 17.70 4.32 -14.32
C LEU A 310 16.58 4.23 -13.29
N ASP A 311 15.73 3.18 -13.39
CA ASP A 311 14.65 2.88 -12.45
C ASP A 311 15.04 1.67 -11.60
N LEU A 312 15.41 1.92 -10.35
CA LEU A 312 15.75 0.87 -9.39
C LEU A 312 14.49 0.48 -8.59
N TYR A 313 14.29 -0.83 -8.42
CA TYR A 313 13.06 -1.42 -7.86
C TYR A 313 11.87 -1.34 -8.83
N CYS A 314 12.10 -1.56 -10.14
CA CYS A 314 11.13 -1.28 -11.19
C CYS A 314 9.87 -2.19 -11.17
N GLY A 315 9.89 -3.31 -10.44
CA GLY A 315 8.78 -4.26 -10.39
C GLY A 315 8.36 -4.76 -11.77
N ALA A 316 7.07 -4.69 -12.10
CA ALA A 316 6.52 -5.03 -13.41
C ALA A 316 6.72 -3.93 -14.47
N GLY A 317 7.59 -2.96 -14.22
CA GLY A 317 7.95 -1.89 -15.15
C GLY A 317 6.95 -0.72 -15.19
N THR A 318 6.09 -0.55 -14.18
CA THR A 318 5.03 0.46 -14.25
C THR A 318 5.58 1.89 -14.33
N ILE A 319 6.55 2.26 -13.51
CA ILE A 319 7.21 3.57 -13.58
C ILE A 319 8.14 3.63 -14.80
N SER A 320 8.95 2.58 -15.02
CA SER A 320 9.89 2.51 -16.14
C SER A 320 9.23 2.80 -17.50
N LEU A 321 8.06 2.19 -17.75
CA LEU A 321 7.34 2.38 -19.02
C LEU A 321 6.71 3.77 -19.13
N CYS A 322 6.28 4.38 -18.03
CA CYS A 322 5.86 5.78 -18.01
C CYS A 322 7.02 6.73 -18.33
N LEU A 323 8.22 6.46 -17.80
CA LEU A 323 9.45 7.19 -18.09
C LEU A 323 9.85 7.05 -19.56
N ALA A 324 9.81 5.83 -20.10
CA ALA A 324 10.22 5.53 -21.47
C ALA A 324 9.43 6.29 -22.55
N ARG A 325 8.20 6.73 -22.22
CA ARG A 325 7.41 7.59 -23.11
C ARG A 325 7.95 9.01 -23.27
N LYS A 326 8.85 9.45 -22.37
CA LYS A 326 9.38 10.82 -22.36
C LYS A 326 10.91 10.87 -22.45
N ALA A 327 11.61 9.83 -21.99
CA ALA A 327 13.06 9.74 -21.98
C ALA A 327 13.60 9.06 -23.24
N ALA A 328 14.86 9.28 -23.57
CA ALA A 328 15.53 8.59 -24.68
C ALA A 328 15.71 7.11 -24.39
N HIS A 329 16.07 6.77 -23.17
CA HIS A 329 16.32 5.38 -22.77
C HIS A 329 16.05 5.19 -21.27
N VAL A 330 15.50 4.02 -20.92
CA VAL A 330 15.24 3.65 -19.52
C VAL A 330 15.84 2.28 -19.24
N ILE A 331 16.56 2.16 -18.12
CA ILE A 331 17.05 0.89 -17.60
C ILE A 331 16.29 0.59 -16.31
N GLY A 332 15.49 -0.47 -16.30
CA GLY A 332 14.80 -0.96 -15.09
C GLY A 332 15.58 -2.08 -14.41
N ALA A 333 15.73 -2.05 -13.10
CA ALA A 333 16.32 -3.13 -12.32
C ALA A 333 15.39 -3.63 -11.21
N GLU A 334 15.23 -4.95 -11.11
CA GLU A 334 14.37 -5.62 -10.13
C GLU A 334 14.97 -7.00 -9.80
N ILE A 335 14.88 -7.39 -8.53
CA ILE A 335 15.45 -8.66 -8.06
C ILE A 335 14.57 -9.87 -8.37
N VAL A 336 13.27 -9.67 -8.59
CA VAL A 336 12.28 -10.74 -8.79
C VAL A 336 12.20 -11.09 -10.28
N PRO A 337 12.62 -12.31 -10.71
CA PRO A 337 12.65 -12.69 -12.13
C PRO A 337 11.28 -12.57 -12.82
N GLU A 338 10.20 -13.02 -12.15
CA GLU A 338 8.84 -12.97 -12.70
C GLU A 338 8.35 -11.53 -12.93
N ALA A 339 8.79 -10.58 -12.10
CA ALA A 339 8.48 -9.16 -12.29
C ALA A 339 9.20 -8.60 -13.52
N ILE A 340 10.45 -8.99 -13.76
CA ILE A 340 11.21 -8.63 -14.96
C ILE A 340 10.57 -9.20 -16.23
N GLU A 341 10.10 -10.44 -16.20
CA GLU A 341 9.36 -11.02 -17.34
C GLU A 341 8.05 -10.25 -17.61
N ASN A 342 7.34 -9.89 -16.56
CA ASN A 342 6.15 -9.04 -16.68
C ASN A 342 6.50 -7.65 -17.27
N ALA A 343 7.60 -7.04 -16.84
CA ALA A 343 8.05 -5.74 -17.34
C ALA A 343 8.37 -5.80 -18.85
N ARG A 344 9.08 -6.83 -19.31
CA ARG A 344 9.39 -7.05 -20.73
C ARG A 344 8.12 -7.27 -21.56
N ARG A 345 7.21 -8.14 -21.11
CA ARG A 345 5.92 -8.37 -21.79
C ARG A 345 5.07 -7.09 -21.84
N ASN A 346 5.09 -6.29 -20.78
CA ASN A 346 4.38 -5.01 -20.76
C ASN A 346 5.03 -3.99 -21.70
N ALA A 347 6.35 -3.94 -21.82
CA ALA A 347 7.04 -3.10 -22.81
C ALA A 347 6.65 -3.48 -24.25
N GLU A 348 6.75 -4.75 -24.61
CA GLU A 348 6.35 -5.28 -25.92
C GLU A 348 4.88 -4.96 -26.24
N ARG A 349 3.96 -5.21 -25.29
CA ARG A 349 2.52 -4.93 -25.45
C ARG A 349 2.23 -3.47 -25.77
N ASN A 350 3.01 -2.55 -25.22
CA ASN A 350 2.86 -1.11 -25.42
C ASN A 350 3.74 -0.55 -26.56
N GLY A 351 4.49 -1.38 -27.28
CA GLY A 351 5.38 -0.95 -28.36
C GLY A 351 6.53 -0.06 -27.85
N ILE A 352 6.98 -0.27 -26.60
CA ILE A 352 8.09 0.47 -26.00
C ILE A 352 9.38 -0.31 -26.23
N GLU A 353 10.27 0.25 -27.08
CA GLU A 353 11.53 -0.36 -27.50
C GLU A 353 12.76 0.26 -26.80
N ASN A 354 12.59 1.41 -26.13
CA ASN A 354 13.65 2.16 -25.45
C ASN A 354 13.72 1.89 -23.95
N ALA A 355 13.18 0.75 -23.48
CA ALA A 355 13.28 0.30 -22.11
C ALA A 355 13.95 -1.08 -22.06
N GLU A 356 15.01 -1.23 -21.27
CA GLU A 356 15.63 -2.52 -20.98
C GLU A 356 15.47 -2.90 -19.51
N PHE A 357 15.45 -4.21 -19.18
CA PHE A 357 15.20 -4.70 -17.84
C PHE A 357 16.25 -5.70 -17.39
N LEU A 358 16.84 -5.45 -16.21
CA LEU A 358 17.88 -6.24 -15.57
C LEU A 358 17.31 -6.97 -14.34
N CYS A 359 17.50 -8.28 -14.29
CA CYS A 359 17.17 -9.06 -13.09
C CYS A 359 18.36 -9.01 -12.13
N ALA A 360 18.34 -8.05 -11.20
CA ALA A 360 19.42 -7.86 -10.22
C ALA A 360 18.92 -7.06 -9.01
N ASP A 361 19.60 -7.23 -7.87
CA ASP A 361 19.43 -6.33 -6.72
C ASP A 361 19.80 -4.89 -7.12
N ALA A 362 19.08 -3.90 -6.58
CA ALA A 362 19.23 -2.50 -6.95
C ALA A 362 20.67 -1.97 -6.75
N GLY A 363 21.33 -2.32 -5.65
CA GLY A 363 22.70 -1.94 -5.38
C GLY A 363 23.67 -2.62 -6.33
N ALA A 364 23.50 -3.92 -6.60
CA ALA A 364 24.31 -4.68 -7.54
C ALA A 364 24.14 -4.15 -8.98
N ALA A 365 22.92 -3.85 -9.41
CA ALA A 365 22.62 -3.27 -10.71
C ALA A 365 23.33 -1.89 -10.88
N ALA A 366 23.18 -1.00 -9.88
CA ALA A 366 23.82 0.30 -9.90
C ALA A 366 25.36 0.21 -9.96
N ALA A 367 25.95 -0.68 -9.16
CA ALA A 367 27.41 -0.88 -9.16
C ALA A 367 27.92 -1.43 -10.51
N GLU A 368 27.22 -2.39 -11.09
CA GLU A 368 27.58 -2.96 -12.40
C GLU A 368 27.44 -1.94 -13.54
N LEU A 369 26.35 -1.17 -13.56
CA LEU A 369 26.13 -0.12 -14.55
C LEU A 369 27.18 1.01 -14.41
N ALA A 370 27.53 1.38 -13.18
CA ALA A 370 28.61 2.33 -12.91
C ALA A 370 29.95 1.83 -13.47
N ARG A 371 30.28 0.54 -13.28
CA ARG A 371 31.50 -0.09 -13.81
C ARG A 371 31.53 -0.12 -15.34
N ARG A 372 30.36 -0.23 -15.99
CA ARG A 372 30.21 -0.12 -17.46
C ARG A 372 30.29 1.33 -17.97
N GLY A 373 30.41 2.30 -17.09
CA GLY A 373 30.48 3.71 -17.45
C GLY A 373 29.14 4.36 -17.76
N VAL A 374 28.02 3.73 -17.40
CA VAL A 374 26.67 4.32 -17.55
C VAL A 374 26.56 5.56 -16.66
N ARG A 375 26.08 6.66 -17.22
CA ARG A 375 25.86 7.94 -16.54
C ARG A 375 24.42 8.39 -16.76
N PRO A 376 23.48 7.98 -15.89
CA PRO A 376 22.10 8.38 -16.03
C PRO A 376 21.90 9.87 -15.69
N ASP A 377 21.01 10.54 -16.40
CA ASP A 377 20.57 11.91 -16.09
C ASP A 377 19.68 11.96 -14.86
N CYS A 378 19.00 10.86 -14.57
CA CYS A 378 18.20 10.69 -13.37
C CYS A 378 18.20 9.23 -12.92
N ILE A 379 18.19 9.00 -11.60
CA ILE A 379 17.88 7.71 -11.01
C ILE A 379 16.54 7.83 -10.26
N VAL A 380 15.57 6.98 -10.61
CA VAL A 380 14.30 6.84 -9.91
C VAL A 380 14.38 5.63 -8.99
N VAL A 381 13.87 5.74 -7.78
CA VAL A 381 13.80 4.65 -6.82
C VAL A 381 12.41 4.58 -6.17
N ASP A 382 11.85 3.37 -6.08
CA ASP A 382 10.61 3.05 -5.33
C ASP A 382 10.88 1.85 -4.40
N PRO A 383 11.71 2.02 -3.35
CA PRO A 383 12.13 0.93 -2.51
C PRO A 383 11.00 0.42 -1.59
N PRO A 384 11.12 -0.80 -1.05
CA PRO A 384 10.17 -1.33 -0.08
C PRO A 384 10.15 -0.48 1.20
N ARG A 385 9.17 -0.72 2.10
CA ARG A 385 8.97 0.03 3.36
C ARG A 385 10.21 0.24 4.23
N LYS A 386 11.20 -0.64 4.15
CA LYS A 386 12.46 -0.50 4.88
C LYS A 386 13.41 0.57 4.31
N GLY A 387 13.07 1.13 3.14
CA GLY A 387 13.93 2.06 2.39
C GLY A 387 15.12 1.37 1.75
N MET A 388 16.11 2.15 1.33
CA MET A 388 17.35 1.67 0.72
C MET A 388 18.37 1.26 1.78
N SER A 389 19.27 0.31 1.43
CA SER A 389 20.47 0.05 2.21
C SER A 389 21.53 1.13 1.96
N PRO A 390 22.41 1.42 2.91
CA PRO A 390 23.52 2.36 2.69
C PRO A 390 24.37 1.99 1.47
N ASP A 391 24.65 0.69 1.26
CA ASP A 391 25.44 0.21 0.13
C ASP A 391 24.75 0.48 -1.22
N ALA A 392 23.42 0.33 -1.29
CA ALA A 392 22.66 0.66 -2.49
C ALA A 392 22.68 2.18 -2.77
N ILE A 393 22.60 3.00 -1.72
CA ILE A 393 22.75 4.47 -1.85
C ILE A 393 24.15 4.81 -2.34
N ASP A 394 25.20 4.21 -1.79
CA ASP A 394 26.58 4.46 -2.19
C ASP A 394 26.84 4.06 -3.65
N ALA A 395 26.32 2.89 -4.09
CA ALA A 395 26.41 2.44 -5.47
C ALA A 395 25.70 3.40 -6.43
N MET A 396 24.49 3.84 -6.09
CA MET A 396 23.73 4.81 -6.88
C MET A 396 24.46 6.16 -6.99
N VAL A 397 24.95 6.70 -5.87
CA VAL A 397 25.66 7.98 -5.83
C VAL A 397 26.99 7.93 -6.61
N SER A 398 27.66 6.77 -6.66
CA SER A 398 28.89 6.59 -7.43
C SER A 398 28.71 6.83 -8.94
N MET A 399 27.49 6.67 -9.46
CA MET A 399 27.14 7.01 -10.85
C MET A 399 27.03 8.52 -11.09
N GLN A 400 27.00 9.32 -10.02
CA GLN A 400 26.91 10.78 -10.02
C GLN A 400 25.71 11.36 -10.80
N PRO A 401 24.49 10.80 -10.66
CA PRO A 401 23.34 11.33 -11.40
C PRO A 401 23.09 12.79 -11.00
N PRO A 402 22.78 13.69 -11.94
CA PRO A 402 22.37 15.06 -11.61
C PRO A 402 21.14 15.12 -10.73
N ARG A 403 20.21 14.15 -10.90
CA ARG A 403 18.92 14.07 -10.20
C ARG A 403 18.66 12.68 -9.64
N ILE A 404 17.99 12.65 -8.50
CA ILE A 404 17.41 11.44 -7.90
C ILE A 404 15.96 11.72 -7.60
N VAL A 405 15.05 10.86 -8.10
CA VAL A 405 13.63 10.87 -7.74
C VAL A 405 13.36 9.71 -6.81
N TYR A 406 12.88 10.00 -5.61
CA TYR A 406 12.58 9.01 -4.59
C TYR A 406 11.06 8.93 -4.38
N VAL A 407 10.46 7.81 -4.73
CA VAL A 407 9.08 7.46 -4.38
C VAL A 407 9.09 6.66 -3.08
N SER A 408 8.22 6.98 -2.13
CA SER A 408 8.26 6.34 -0.81
C SER A 408 6.87 6.19 -0.20
N CYS A 409 6.59 5.00 0.31
CA CYS A 409 5.39 4.69 1.09
C CYS A 409 5.55 4.92 2.61
N ASP A 410 6.73 5.32 3.08
CA ASP A 410 6.98 5.61 4.51
C ASP A 410 7.83 6.87 4.69
N PRO A 411 7.26 7.95 5.26
CA PRO A 411 7.97 9.21 5.47
C PRO A 411 9.21 9.09 6.37
N GLY A 412 9.21 8.15 7.32
CA GLY A 412 10.35 7.97 8.24
C GLY A 412 11.58 7.40 7.54
N THR A 413 11.39 6.39 6.69
CA THR A 413 12.48 5.81 5.89
C THR A 413 12.93 6.76 4.79
N LEU A 414 12.01 7.48 4.14
CA LEU A 414 12.35 8.55 3.20
C LEU A 414 13.26 9.59 3.87
N ALA A 415 12.86 10.09 5.02
CA ALA A 415 13.62 11.12 5.73
C ALA A 415 15.03 10.65 6.12
N ARG A 416 15.17 9.37 6.55
CA ARG A 416 16.46 8.75 6.83
C ARG A 416 17.35 8.71 5.57
N ASP A 417 16.78 8.27 4.46
CA ASP A 417 17.51 8.10 3.21
C ASP A 417 17.86 9.45 2.58
N VAL A 418 16.97 10.45 2.66
CA VAL A 418 17.26 11.84 2.28
C VAL A 418 18.45 12.39 3.07
N LYS A 419 18.49 12.15 4.39
CA LYS A 419 19.66 12.56 5.20
C LYS A 419 20.97 11.92 4.72
N LEU A 420 20.94 10.63 4.38
CA LEU A 420 22.11 9.93 3.85
C LEU A 420 22.53 10.48 2.48
N LEU A 421 21.58 10.81 1.60
CA LEU A 421 21.84 11.43 0.31
C LEU A 421 22.38 12.85 0.46
N THR A 422 21.87 13.62 1.43
CA THR A 422 22.40 14.98 1.73
C THR A 422 23.86 14.92 2.17
N GLN A 423 24.24 13.93 2.98
CA GLN A 423 25.65 13.73 3.36
C GLN A 423 26.56 13.35 2.18
N ARG A 424 25.98 12.98 1.04
CA ARG A 424 26.66 12.58 -0.21
C ARG A 424 26.55 13.62 -1.33
N GLY A 425 26.22 14.86 -0.98
CA GLY A 425 26.20 15.98 -1.93
C GLY A 425 24.91 16.17 -2.70
N TYR A 426 23.79 15.62 -2.23
CA TYR A 426 22.46 15.89 -2.79
C TYR A 426 21.64 16.79 -1.86
N THR A 427 20.72 17.55 -2.43
CA THR A 427 19.78 18.37 -1.66
C THR A 427 18.35 18.09 -2.12
N LEU A 428 17.43 17.97 -1.18
CA LEU A 428 16.00 17.89 -1.48
C LEU A 428 15.53 19.26 -1.97
N THR A 429 15.00 19.30 -3.19
CA THR A 429 14.56 20.56 -3.83
C THR A 429 13.05 20.63 -4.03
N GLN A 430 12.39 19.49 -4.18
CA GLN A 430 10.94 19.41 -4.31
C GLN A 430 10.44 18.12 -3.65
N ALA A 431 9.26 18.18 -3.08
CA ALA A 431 8.54 17.00 -2.62
C ALA A 431 7.03 17.24 -2.68
N LEU A 432 6.29 16.17 -2.98
CA LEU A 432 4.84 16.16 -3.04
C LEU A 432 4.31 14.91 -2.33
N ALA A 433 3.34 15.09 -1.44
CA ALA A 433 2.64 13.98 -0.81
C ALA A 433 1.44 13.54 -1.67
N VAL A 434 1.12 12.25 -1.64
CA VAL A 434 -0.04 11.68 -2.36
C VAL A 434 -0.79 10.75 -1.40
N ASP A 435 -2.10 10.98 -1.25
CA ASP A 435 -2.94 10.08 -0.46
C ASP A 435 -3.32 8.83 -1.27
N MET A 436 -2.41 7.88 -1.36
CA MET A 436 -2.62 6.59 -2.00
C MET A 436 -3.64 5.72 -1.24
N PHE A 437 -3.77 5.92 0.07
CA PHE A 437 -4.53 5.06 0.97
C PHE A 437 -5.50 5.85 1.85
N PRO A 438 -6.55 6.49 1.29
CA PRO A 438 -7.60 7.14 2.07
C PRO A 438 -8.13 6.25 3.20
N GLN A 439 -8.58 6.84 4.30
CA GLN A 439 -9.10 6.18 5.50
C GLN A 439 -8.04 5.43 6.34
N THR A 440 -6.76 5.53 5.96
CA THR A 440 -5.61 4.96 6.68
C THR A 440 -4.53 6.01 6.90
N PRO A 441 -3.59 5.87 7.85
CA PRO A 441 -2.54 6.85 8.10
C PRO A 441 -1.39 6.81 7.08
N HIS A 442 -1.45 5.91 6.10
CA HIS A 442 -0.40 5.78 5.09
C HIS A 442 -0.45 6.93 4.09
N VAL A 443 0.72 7.37 3.66
CA VAL A 443 0.92 8.42 2.67
C VAL A 443 2.13 8.08 1.81
N GLU A 444 2.00 8.29 0.51
CA GLU A 444 3.11 8.23 -0.44
C GLU A 444 3.73 9.62 -0.59
N THR A 445 5.00 9.67 -0.93
CA THR A 445 5.73 10.90 -1.18
C THR A 445 6.64 10.72 -2.39
N VAL A 446 6.60 11.68 -3.33
CA VAL A 446 7.60 11.81 -4.40
C VAL A 446 8.52 12.94 -4.04
N ALA A 447 9.82 12.68 -4.01
CA ALA A 447 10.85 13.63 -3.65
C ALA A 447 11.89 13.75 -4.76
N LEU A 448 12.25 14.99 -5.12
CA LEU A 448 13.31 15.29 -6.05
C LEU A 448 14.53 15.80 -5.28
N LEU A 449 15.65 15.13 -5.47
CA LEU A 449 16.95 15.55 -4.96
C LEU A 449 17.85 15.92 -6.13
N ASN A 450 18.50 17.07 -6.05
CA ASN A 450 19.49 17.52 -7.02
C ASN A 450 20.88 17.41 -6.42
N ARG A 451 21.85 17.03 -7.25
CA ARG A 451 23.25 17.06 -6.88
C ARG A 451 23.70 18.51 -6.71
N LEU A 452 24.40 18.80 -5.63
CA LEU A 452 24.99 20.10 -5.41
C LEU A 452 26.12 20.31 -6.45
N SER A 453 26.14 21.47 -7.11
CA SER A 453 27.27 21.89 -7.93
C SER A 453 28.46 22.14 -6.99
N GLU A 454 29.62 21.63 -7.31
CA GLU A 454 30.86 21.99 -6.62
C GLU A 454 31.16 23.48 -6.79
#